data_2ea7385da98497069c4ecb43e700c3fe
#
_entry.id   2ea7385da98497069c4ecb43e700c3fe
#
_cell.length_a   1.000
_cell.length_b   1.000
_cell.length_c   1.000
_cell.angle_alpha   90.00
_cell.angle_beta   90.00
_cell.angle_gamma   90.00
#
_symmetry.space_group_name_H-M   'P 1'
#
loop_
_entity.id
_entity.type
_entity.pdbx_description
1 polymer ?
#
loop_
_entity_poly.entity_id
_entity_poly.type
_entity_poly.pdbx_seq_one_letter_code
_entity_poly.pdbx_strand_id
1 'polypeptide(L)'
;VTRPPDESAVLGVFGLDALKASGIAVSAADHVGIAVRDVDEAIGRYGRLFGIRQWRRIRFSCLAEYAGSVHRITGTAATGALGAMTLEVVAPGEGRWTASDILAERGECAYHVGFRVGDLARALAECRAAGLTPTLVGADESGTPAFSYLESPQPTAALIELVAETLPPSFLTEATTRTL
;
A
#
# COMPACT_ATOMS: atom_id res chain seq x y z
N VAL A 1 9.37 27.82 17.99
CA VAL A 1 9.65 26.38 17.77
C VAL A 1 8.34 25.66 18.10
N THR A 2 7.54 25.32 17.08
CA THR A 2 6.33 24.54 17.25
C THR A 2 6.72 23.11 17.59
N ARG A 3 6.21 22.60 18.71
CA ARG A 3 6.34 21.20 19.10
C ARG A 3 5.84 20.33 17.93
N PRO A 4 6.56 19.29 17.52
CA PRO A 4 6.05 18.35 16.52
C PRO A 4 4.69 17.81 16.99
N PRO A 5 3.74 17.54 16.06
CA PRO A 5 2.47 16.96 16.44
C PRO A 5 2.72 15.66 17.20
N ASP A 6 1.93 15.45 18.24
CA ASP A 6 1.96 14.24 19.05
C ASP A 6 1.73 13.03 18.12
N GLU A 7 2.70 12.13 18.06
CA GLU A 7 2.61 10.92 17.19
C GLU A 7 1.32 10.13 17.46
N SER A 8 0.81 10.16 18.71
CA SER A 8 -0.46 9.52 19.05
C SER A 8 -1.67 10.13 18.33
N ALA A 9 -1.67 11.44 18.08
CA ALA A 9 -2.75 12.12 17.38
C ALA A 9 -2.77 11.79 15.88
N VAL A 10 -1.59 11.62 15.26
CA VAL A 10 -1.47 11.20 13.85
C VAL A 10 -1.87 9.73 13.71
N LEU A 11 -1.52 8.90 14.70
CA LEU A 11 -1.83 7.47 14.73
C LEU A 11 -3.34 7.21 14.86
N GLY A 12 -4.07 8.02 15.64
CA GLY A 12 -5.52 7.92 15.79
C GLY A 12 -6.29 8.23 14.51
N VAL A 13 -5.78 9.13 13.66
CA VAL A 13 -6.41 9.49 12.38
C VAL A 13 -6.43 8.33 11.39
N PHE A 14 -5.47 7.41 11.45
CA PHE A 14 -5.34 6.29 10.51
C PHE A 14 -5.85 4.95 11.07
N GLY A 15 -6.51 4.94 12.23
CA GLY A 15 -7.01 3.68 12.82
C GLY A 15 -5.91 2.77 13.35
N LEU A 16 -4.69 3.28 13.53
CA LEU A 16 -3.54 2.53 14.03
C LEU A 16 -3.72 2.04 15.46
N ASP A 17 -4.56 2.71 16.24
CA ASP A 17 -4.91 2.24 17.58
C ASP A 17 -5.65 0.90 17.53
N ALA A 18 -6.48 0.67 16.49
CA ALA A 18 -7.14 -0.61 16.28
C ALA A 18 -6.12 -1.70 15.89
N LEU A 19 -5.15 -1.39 15.04
CA LEU A 19 -4.06 -2.33 14.68
C LEU A 19 -3.18 -2.65 15.89
N LYS A 20 -2.79 -1.65 16.69
CA LYS A 20 -2.02 -1.87 17.92
C LYS A 20 -2.81 -2.64 18.97
N ALA A 21 -4.10 -2.35 19.12
CA ALA A 21 -4.99 -3.06 20.03
C ALA A 21 -5.20 -4.52 19.61
N SER A 22 -5.08 -4.84 18.33
CA SER A 22 -5.12 -6.23 17.81
C SER A 22 -3.81 -6.99 18.00
N GLY A 23 -2.77 -6.37 18.59
CA GLY A 23 -1.47 -7.00 18.82
C GLY A 23 -0.55 -7.02 17.62
N ILE A 24 -0.95 -6.41 16.49
CA ILE A 24 -0.14 -6.35 15.28
C ILE A 24 1.02 -5.37 15.51
N ALA A 25 2.23 -5.90 15.46
CA ALA A 25 3.44 -5.09 15.57
C ALA A 25 3.65 -4.29 14.28
N VAL A 26 3.01 -3.14 14.19
CA VAL A 26 3.33 -2.14 13.16
C VAL A 26 4.30 -1.11 13.76
N SER A 27 5.35 -0.83 13.03
CA SER A 27 6.31 0.24 13.34
C SER A 27 5.74 1.61 12.93
N ALA A 28 6.53 2.46 12.31
CA ALA A 28 6.07 3.70 11.69
C ALA A 28 5.38 3.42 10.34
N ALA A 29 4.61 4.39 9.83
CA ALA A 29 4.13 4.36 8.46
C ALA A 29 5.32 4.30 7.48
N ASP A 30 5.27 3.37 6.53
CA ASP A 30 6.33 3.16 5.53
C ASP A 30 6.12 4.08 4.32
N HIS A 31 4.90 4.13 3.81
CA HIS A 31 4.59 4.90 2.61
C HIS A 31 3.14 5.42 2.57
N VAL A 32 2.95 6.40 1.70
CA VAL A 32 1.62 6.84 1.23
C VAL A 32 1.47 6.44 -0.22
N GLY A 33 0.38 5.76 -0.57
CA GLY A 33 0.09 5.32 -1.92
C GLY A 33 -0.92 6.21 -2.64
N ILE A 34 -0.59 6.53 -3.88
CA ILE A 34 -1.42 7.33 -4.81
C ILE A 34 -1.80 6.45 -6.00
N ALA A 35 -3.10 6.31 -6.26
CA ALA A 35 -3.60 5.72 -7.49
C ALA A 35 -3.39 6.68 -8.65
N VAL A 36 -2.75 6.23 -9.73
CA VAL A 36 -2.44 7.04 -10.92
C VAL A 36 -2.77 6.28 -12.19
N ARG A 37 -2.99 7.00 -13.30
CA ARG A 37 -3.23 6.37 -14.62
C ARG A 37 -1.93 5.94 -15.28
N ASP A 38 -0.88 6.75 -15.11
CA ASP A 38 0.44 6.51 -15.70
C ASP A 38 1.54 6.77 -14.66
N VAL A 39 2.33 5.73 -14.41
CA VAL A 39 3.43 5.80 -13.43
C VAL A 39 4.55 6.72 -13.90
N ASP A 40 4.86 6.75 -15.19
CA ASP A 40 5.96 7.56 -15.72
C ASP A 40 5.62 9.06 -15.70
N GLU A 41 4.37 9.42 -16.00
CA GLU A 41 3.86 10.77 -15.82
C GLU A 41 3.84 11.19 -14.35
N ALA A 42 3.40 10.29 -13.46
CA ALA A 42 3.37 10.52 -12.02
C ALA A 42 4.78 10.72 -11.44
N ILE A 43 5.75 9.89 -11.82
CA ILE A 43 7.17 10.06 -11.46
C ILE A 43 7.65 11.47 -11.85
N GLY A 44 7.39 11.90 -13.09
CA GLY A 44 7.76 13.24 -13.55
C GLY A 44 7.07 14.36 -12.77
N ARG A 45 5.79 14.22 -12.45
CA ARG A 45 4.99 15.20 -11.70
C ARG A 45 5.43 15.31 -10.25
N TYR A 46 5.44 14.20 -9.53
CA TYR A 46 5.78 14.18 -8.11
C TYR A 46 7.27 14.34 -7.85
N GLY A 47 8.12 13.88 -8.79
CA GLY A 47 9.55 14.13 -8.74
C GLY A 47 9.87 15.62 -8.73
N ARG A 48 9.23 16.40 -9.62
CA ARG A 48 9.39 17.87 -9.63
C ARG A 48 8.74 18.54 -8.40
N LEU A 49 7.54 18.10 -8.01
CA LEU A 49 6.79 18.72 -6.92
C LEU A 49 7.49 18.55 -5.56
N PHE A 50 8.02 17.37 -5.29
CA PHE A 50 8.61 17.02 -3.99
C PHE A 50 10.14 16.89 -4.01
N GLY A 51 10.77 17.12 -5.15
CA GLY A 51 12.23 17.01 -5.29
C GLY A 51 12.75 15.56 -5.24
N ILE A 52 11.89 14.57 -5.52
CA ILE A 52 12.26 13.16 -5.51
C ILE A 52 13.02 12.83 -6.78
N ARG A 53 14.34 12.55 -6.65
CA ARG A 53 15.22 12.32 -7.78
C ARG A 53 15.34 10.86 -8.19
N GLN A 54 15.22 9.94 -7.24
CA GLN A 54 15.37 8.52 -7.49
C GLN A 54 14.07 7.79 -7.21
N TRP A 55 13.66 6.95 -8.15
CA TRP A 55 12.46 6.16 -8.09
C TRP A 55 12.80 4.70 -8.37
N ARG A 56 12.33 3.80 -7.51
CA ARG A 56 12.32 2.36 -7.77
C ARG A 56 10.98 2.02 -8.40
N ARG A 57 11.00 1.58 -9.66
CA ARG A 57 9.82 1.16 -10.40
C ARG A 57 9.75 -0.35 -10.42
N ILE A 58 8.58 -0.89 -10.17
CA ILE A 58 8.32 -2.33 -10.22
C ILE A 58 7.09 -2.61 -11.08
N ARG A 59 7.07 -3.78 -11.71
CA ARG A 59 5.86 -4.42 -12.22
C ARG A 59 5.58 -5.65 -11.40
N PHE A 60 4.33 -5.90 -11.13
CA PHE A 60 3.92 -7.07 -10.38
C PHE A 60 2.74 -7.79 -11.03
N SER A 61 2.64 -9.09 -10.75
CA SER A 61 1.51 -9.94 -11.08
C SER A 61 1.28 -10.87 -9.91
N CYS A 62 0.05 -10.95 -9.44
CA CYS A 62 -0.29 -11.81 -8.31
C CYS A 62 -1.74 -12.30 -8.39
N LEU A 63 -2.08 -13.28 -7.57
CA LEU A 63 -3.45 -13.66 -7.30
C LEU A 63 -4.02 -12.71 -6.22
N ALA A 64 -5.18 -12.14 -6.46
CA ALA A 64 -5.86 -11.28 -5.51
C ALA A 64 -7.20 -11.91 -5.09
N GLU A 65 -7.37 -12.09 -3.78
CA GLU A 65 -8.68 -12.27 -3.19
C GLU A 65 -9.31 -10.88 -3.04
N TYR A 66 -10.30 -10.58 -3.88
CA TYR A 66 -10.97 -9.28 -3.93
C TYR A 66 -12.44 -9.42 -4.34
N ALA A 67 -13.34 -8.71 -3.65
CA ALA A 67 -14.78 -8.69 -3.93
C ALA A 67 -15.40 -10.11 -4.03
N GLY A 68 -14.96 -11.04 -3.16
CA GLY A 68 -15.49 -12.40 -3.06
C GLY A 68 -14.99 -13.35 -4.15
N SER A 69 -13.97 -12.98 -4.92
CA SER A 69 -13.36 -13.85 -5.92
C SER A 69 -11.83 -13.81 -5.87
N VAL A 70 -11.20 -14.89 -6.33
CA VAL A 70 -9.75 -14.94 -6.51
C VAL A 70 -9.45 -14.86 -8.01
N HIS A 71 -8.67 -13.89 -8.41
CA HIS A 71 -8.30 -13.70 -9.81
C HIS A 71 -6.92 -13.03 -9.91
N ARG A 72 -6.34 -13.09 -11.10
CA ARG A 72 -5.07 -12.45 -11.38
C ARG A 72 -5.23 -10.94 -11.54
N ILE A 73 -4.34 -10.22 -10.90
CA ILE A 73 -4.17 -8.78 -11.11
C ILE A 73 -2.74 -8.47 -11.52
N THR A 74 -2.57 -7.39 -12.24
CA THR A 74 -1.26 -6.82 -12.56
C THR A 74 -1.23 -5.34 -12.21
N GLY A 75 -0.04 -4.81 -12.05
CA GLY A 75 0.13 -3.38 -11.83
C GLY A 75 1.58 -2.93 -12.00
N THR A 76 1.73 -1.64 -12.08
CA THR A 76 3.02 -0.96 -12.01
C THR A 76 3.01 -0.04 -10.81
N ALA A 77 4.03 -0.12 -9.99
CA ALA A 77 4.24 0.82 -8.90
C ALA A 77 5.61 1.49 -9.00
N ALA A 78 5.74 2.68 -8.46
CA ALA A 78 7.04 3.29 -8.27
C ALA A 78 7.09 3.98 -6.91
N THR A 79 8.23 3.83 -6.24
CA THR A 79 8.47 4.37 -4.91
C THR A 79 9.64 5.33 -4.92
N GLY A 80 9.49 6.45 -4.22
CA GLY A 80 10.53 7.46 -4.06
C GLY A 80 10.56 8.02 -2.64
N ALA A 81 11.75 8.33 -2.13
CA ALA A 81 11.92 8.82 -0.76
C ALA A 81 11.29 10.22 -0.58
N LEU A 82 10.47 10.37 0.45
CA LEU A 82 9.79 11.61 0.84
C LEU A 82 10.04 11.87 2.34
N GLY A 83 11.19 12.44 2.66
CA GLY A 83 11.62 12.60 4.05
C GLY A 83 11.85 11.25 4.74
N ALA A 84 11.18 11.02 5.86
CA ALA A 84 11.22 9.76 6.61
C ALA A 84 10.26 8.68 6.05
N MET A 85 9.42 9.03 5.09
CA MET A 85 8.44 8.14 4.46
C MET A 85 8.79 7.91 2.99
N THR A 86 8.08 7.02 2.37
CA THR A 86 8.12 6.78 0.93
C THR A 86 6.82 7.27 0.28
N LEU A 87 6.92 7.92 -0.86
CA LEU A 87 5.78 8.12 -1.75
C LEU A 87 5.72 6.95 -2.72
N GLU A 88 4.57 6.29 -2.80
CA GLU A 88 4.28 5.28 -3.78
C GLU A 88 3.25 5.79 -4.78
N VAL A 89 3.47 5.56 -6.07
CA VAL A 89 2.47 5.76 -7.13
C VAL A 89 2.16 4.41 -7.75
N VAL A 90 0.87 4.11 -7.94
CA VAL A 90 0.40 2.80 -8.40
C VAL A 90 -0.57 2.97 -9.57
N ALA A 91 -0.22 2.38 -10.71
CA ALA A 91 -1.12 2.26 -11.86
C ALA A 91 -1.62 0.81 -11.95
N PRO A 92 -2.94 0.57 -11.87
CA PRO A 92 -3.51 -0.75 -12.08
C PRO A 92 -3.34 -1.17 -13.54
N GLY A 93 -3.00 -2.45 -13.76
CA GLY A 93 -2.98 -3.10 -15.06
C GLY A 93 -4.24 -3.94 -15.28
N GLU A 94 -4.06 -5.22 -15.60
CA GLU A 94 -5.16 -6.15 -15.80
C GLU A 94 -5.78 -6.62 -14.49
N GLY A 95 -7.04 -7.02 -14.54
CA GLY A 95 -7.82 -7.46 -13.39
C GLY A 95 -8.42 -6.30 -12.57
N ARG A 96 -9.55 -6.58 -11.92
CA ARG A 96 -10.24 -5.62 -11.07
C ARG A 96 -9.72 -5.73 -9.65
N TRP A 97 -9.32 -4.62 -9.05
CA TRP A 97 -8.87 -4.54 -7.66
C TRP A 97 -9.00 -3.13 -7.09
N THR A 98 -8.64 -2.96 -5.83
CA THR A 98 -8.82 -1.71 -5.09
C THR A 98 -8.34 -0.48 -5.84
N ALA A 99 -7.10 -0.49 -6.39
CA ALA A 99 -6.58 0.69 -7.08
C ALA A 99 -7.34 0.99 -8.38
N SER A 100 -7.84 -0.04 -9.11
CA SER A 100 -8.66 0.18 -10.30
C SER A 100 -10.01 0.79 -9.97
N ASP A 101 -10.64 0.35 -8.88
CA ASP A 101 -11.93 0.88 -8.44
C ASP A 101 -11.79 2.31 -7.93
N ILE A 102 -10.78 2.60 -7.10
CA ILE A 102 -10.46 3.96 -6.62
C ILE A 102 -10.22 4.91 -7.81
N LEU A 103 -9.42 4.48 -8.77
CA LEU A 103 -9.10 5.28 -9.95
C LEU A 103 -10.34 5.57 -10.81
N ALA A 104 -11.26 4.60 -10.92
CA ALA A 104 -12.51 4.75 -11.64
C ALA A 104 -13.50 5.69 -10.94
N GLU A 105 -13.61 5.58 -9.60
CA GLU A 105 -14.58 6.33 -8.81
C GLU A 105 -14.14 7.77 -8.49
N ARG A 106 -12.84 7.95 -8.18
CA ARG A 106 -12.30 9.20 -7.60
C ARG A 106 -11.25 9.86 -8.49
N GLY A 107 -10.79 9.19 -9.55
CA GLY A 107 -9.63 9.64 -10.31
C GLY A 107 -8.33 9.45 -9.53
N GLU A 108 -7.27 10.13 -9.97
CA GLU A 108 -5.97 10.05 -9.31
C GLU A 108 -6.01 10.69 -7.93
N CYS A 109 -5.74 9.89 -6.89
CA CYS A 109 -5.77 10.37 -5.51
C CYS A 109 -4.94 9.49 -4.58
N ALA A 110 -4.55 10.04 -3.42
CA ALA A 110 -4.02 9.25 -2.32
C ALA A 110 -5.12 8.32 -1.79
N TYR A 111 -4.81 7.03 -1.59
CA TYR A 111 -5.83 6.06 -1.20
C TYR A 111 -5.42 5.12 -0.07
N HIS A 112 -4.12 4.96 0.22
CA HIS A 112 -3.69 4.15 1.35
C HIS A 112 -2.47 4.71 2.07
N VAL A 113 -2.30 4.25 3.30
CA VAL A 113 -1.06 4.36 4.08
C VAL A 113 -0.57 2.94 4.34
N GLY A 114 0.68 2.67 3.98
CA GLY A 114 1.29 1.36 4.06
C GLY A 114 2.17 1.17 5.30
N PHE A 115 2.14 -0.04 5.83
CA PHE A 115 2.91 -0.49 6.98
C PHE A 115 3.59 -1.82 6.66
N ARG A 116 4.91 -1.90 6.91
CA ARG A 116 5.64 -3.16 6.76
C ARG A 116 5.43 -4.04 7.97
N VAL A 117 5.24 -5.33 7.69
CA VAL A 117 5.13 -6.38 8.70
C VAL A 117 6.05 -7.54 8.37
N GLY A 118 6.71 -8.09 9.38
CA GLY A 118 7.67 -9.18 9.18
C GLY A 118 7.00 -10.48 8.71
N ASP A 119 5.82 -10.79 9.25
CA ASP A 119 5.01 -11.97 8.88
C ASP A 119 3.59 -11.52 8.55
N LEU A 120 3.32 -11.32 7.26
CA LEU A 120 2.03 -10.84 6.79
C LEU A 120 0.92 -11.88 6.98
N ALA A 121 1.21 -13.17 6.82
CA ALA A 121 0.20 -14.21 7.02
C ALA A 121 -0.30 -14.23 8.47
N ARG A 122 0.63 -14.12 9.43
CA ARG A 122 0.31 -14.00 10.85
C ARG A 122 -0.46 -12.70 11.14
N ALA A 123 -0.01 -11.57 10.62
CA ALA A 123 -0.68 -10.28 10.81
C ALA A 123 -2.12 -10.30 10.31
N LEU A 124 -2.38 -10.94 9.15
CA LEU A 124 -3.73 -11.11 8.62
C LEU A 124 -4.61 -12.02 9.49
N ALA A 125 -4.03 -13.07 10.09
CA ALA A 125 -4.76 -13.91 11.04
C ALA A 125 -5.13 -13.12 12.32
N GLU A 126 -4.21 -12.32 12.84
CA GLU A 126 -4.44 -11.42 13.98
C GLU A 126 -5.51 -10.36 13.66
N CYS A 127 -5.48 -9.74 12.46
CA CYS A 127 -6.53 -8.84 11.99
C CYS A 127 -7.91 -9.50 12.03
N ARG A 128 -8.05 -10.69 11.43
CA ARG A 128 -9.32 -11.42 11.41
C ARG A 128 -9.82 -11.77 12.81
N ALA A 129 -8.92 -12.20 13.70
CA ALA A 129 -9.25 -12.50 15.09
C ALA A 129 -9.75 -11.25 15.85
N ALA A 130 -9.26 -10.07 15.49
CA ALA A 130 -9.68 -8.77 16.02
C ALA A 130 -10.93 -8.20 15.33
N GLY A 131 -11.55 -8.92 14.38
CA GLY A 131 -12.71 -8.46 13.63
C GLY A 131 -12.40 -7.50 12.49
N LEU A 132 -11.12 -7.33 12.14
CA LEU A 132 -10.67 -6.53 10.98
C LEU A 132 -10.61 -7.44 9.75
N THR A 133 -11.54 -7.26 8.81
CA THR A 133 -11.57 -8.09 7.59
C THR A 133 -10.77 -7.41 6.48
N PRO A 134 -9.77 -8.10 5.90
CA PRO A 134 -9.11 -7.62 4.71
C PRO A 134 -10.09 -7.44 3.54
N THR A 135 -10.01 -6.33 2.84
CA THR A 135 -10.80 -6.07 1.63
C THR A 135 -10.10 -6.57 0.37
N LEU A 136 -8.79 -6.74 0.43
CA LEU A 136 -7.98 -7.36 -0.59
C LEU A 136 -6.81 -8.08 0.06
N VAL A 137 -6.47 -9.25 -0.46
CA VAL A 137 -5.21 -9.96 -0.16
C VAL A 137 -4.56 -10.32 -1.49
N GLY A 138 -3.39 -9.73 -1.76
CA GLY A 138 -2.54 -10.08 -2.90
C GLY A 138 -1.49 -11.12 -2.49
N ALA A 139 -1.44 -12.24 -3.18
CA ALA A 139 -0.55 -13.35 -2.91
C ALA A 139 0.15 -13.86 -4.17
N ASP A 140 1.29 -14.51 -4.02
CA ASP A 140 1.94 -15.20 -5.10
C ASP A 140 1.24 -16.52 -5.48
N GLU A 141 1.77 -17.25 -6.46
CA GLU A 141 1.21 -18.52 -6.95
C GLU A 141 1.19 -19.62 -5.88
N SER A 142 2.03 -19.51 -4.85
CA SER A 142 2.04 -20.46 -3.71
C SER A 142 1.00 -20.11 -2.64
N GLY A 143 0.33 -18.96 -2.76
CA GLY A 143 -0.57 -18.41 -1.75
C GLY A 143 0.15 -17.62 -0.66
N THR A 144 1.45 -17.32 -0.82
CA THR A 144 2.19 -16.48 0.12
C THR A 144 1.76 -15.02 -0.04
N PRO A 145 1.18 -14.38 0.99
CA PRO A 145 0.69 -13.02 0.88
C PRO A 145 1.83 -12.02 0.72
N ALA A 146 1.67 -11.06 -0.18
CA ALA A 146 2.60 -9.99 -0.46
C ALA A 146 2.13 -8.66 0.13
N PHE A 147 0.83 -8.36 -0.01
CA PHE A 147 0.20 -7.17 0.54
C PHE A 147 -1.30 -7.39 0.79
N SER A 148 -1.88 -6.53 1.59
CA SER A 148 -3.32 -6.57 1.89
C SER A 148 -3.84 -5.18 2.22
N TYR A 149 -5.06 -4.88 1.79
CA TYR A 149 -5.78 -3.68 2.23
C TYR A 149 -6.79 -4.03 3.31
N LEU A 150 -6.87 -3.16 4.32
CA LEU A 150 -7.88 -3.15 5.36
C LEU A 150 -8.68 -1.86 5.28
N GLU A 151 -9.98 -1.92 5.53
CA GLU A 151 -10.75 -0.71 5.76
C GLU A 151 -10.30 -0.05 7.06
N SER A 152 -10.16 1.27 7.03
CA SER A 152 -9.98 2.01 8.28
C SER A 152 -11.26 1.93 9.10
N PRO A 153 -11.19 1.60 10.39
CA PRO A 153 -12.37 1.61 11.28
C PRO A 153 -12.93 3.03 11.48
N GLN A 154 -12.23 4.04 11.04
CA GLN A 154 -12.66 5.43 11.03
C GLN A 154 -13.08 5.82 9.61
N PRO A 155 -14.09 6.69 9.44
CA PRO A 155 -14.55 7.15 8.11
C PRO A 155 -13.55 8.08 7.42
N THR A 156 -12.27 7.90 7.68
CA THR A 156 -11.18 8.56 6.96
C THR A 156 -11.01 7.88 5.61
N ALA A 157 -10.84 8.65 4.58
CA ALA A 157 -10.83 8.19 3.20
C ALA A 157 -9.64 7.30 2.80
N ALA A 158 -8.71 7.00 3.70
CA ALA A 158 -7.51 6.22 3.41
C ALA A 158 -7.65 4.77 3.92
N LEU A 159 -7.29 3.81 3.06
CA LEU A 159 -7.12 2.41 3.44
C LEU A 159 -5.82 2.22 4.21
N ILE A 160 -5.77 1.20 5.02
CA ILE A 160 -4.53 0.71 5.63
C ILE A 160 -3.99 -0.39 4.72
N GLU A 161 -2.74 -0.29 4.31
CA GLU A 161 -2.04 -1.38 3.65
C GLU A 161 -1.06 -2.05 4.63
N LEU A 162 -1.15 -3.37 4.71
CA LEU A 162 -0.09 -4.19 5.30
C LEU A 162 0.72 -4.80 4.15
N VAL A 163 2.02 -4.58 4.15
CA VAL A 163 2.92 -5.13 3.12
C VAL A 163 4.01 -5.99 3.78
N ALA A 164 4.30 -7.14 3.19
CA ALA A 164 5.38 -8.01 3.67
C ALA A 164 6.73 -7.28 3.60
N GLU A 165 7.54 -7.38 4.65
CA GLU A 165 8.88 -6.78 4.67
C GLU A 165 9.75 -7.31 3.52
N THR A 166 9.60 -8.61 3.22
CA THR A 166 10.20 -9.25 2.05
C THR A 166 9.10 -9.75 1.13
N LEU A 167 9.00 -9.17 -0.06
CA LEU A 167 8.04 -9.62 -1.07
C LEU A 167 8.41 -11.00 -1.60
N PRO A 168 7.42 -11.88 -1.86
CA PRO A 168 7.69 -13.17 -2.52
C PRO A 168 8.41 -12.96 -3.85
N PRO A 169 9.42 -13.77 -4.22
CA PRO A 169 10.20 -13.57 -5.44
C PRO A 169 9.36 -13.58 -6.73
N SER A 170 8.31 -14.40 -6.77
CA SER A 170 7.39 -14.52 -7.92
C SER A 170 6.39 -13.37 -8.04
N PHE A 171 6.29 -12.52 -7.02
CA PHE A 171 5.40 -11.35 -7.04
C PHE A 171 5.90 -10.27 -8.01
N LEU A 172 7.21 -10.05 -8.10
CA LEU A 172 7.80 -9.05 -8.96
C LEU A 172 8.12 -9.64 -10.34
N THR A 173 7.60 -9.03 -11.40
CA THR A 173 7.92 -9.40 -12.77
C THR A 173 9.04 -8.55 -13.37
N GLU A 174 9.23 -7.34 -12.86
CA GLU A 174 10.30 -6.42 -13.28
C GLU A 174 10.60 -5.45 -12.14
N ALA A 175 11.87 -5.07 -11.97
CA ALA A 175 12.28 -3.99 -11.07
C ALA A 175 13.41 -3.17 -11.71
N THR A 176 13.23 -1.85 -11.77
CA THR A 176 14.20 -0.90 -12.35
C THR A 176 14.35 0.32 -11.45
N THR A 177 15.48 1.01 -11.57
CA THR A 177 15.70 2.32 -10.92
C THR A 177 15.72 3.39 -11.99
N ARG A 178 14.96 4.47 -11.77
CA ARG A 178 14.93 5.65 -12.62
C ARG A 178 15.45 6.86 -11.84
N THR A 179 16.35 7.62 -12.47
CA THR A 179 16.83 8.91 -11.94
C THR A 179 16.28 10.03 -12.83
N LEU A 180 15.79 11.10 -12.18
CA LEU A 180 15.29 12.33 -12.83
C LEU A 180 16.34 13.42 -12.84
#